data_f214a1494f44e23afa865dbba7387971
#
_entry.id   f214a1494f44e23afa865dbba7387971
#
_cell.length_a   1.000
_cell.length_b   1.000
_cell.length_c   1.000
_cell.angle_alpha   90.00
_cell.angle_beta   90.00
_cell.angle_gamma   90.00
#
_symmetry.space_group_name_H-M   'P 1'
#
loop_
_entity.id
_entity.type
_entity.pdbx_description
1 polymer ?
#
loop_
_entity_poly.entity_id
_entity_poly.type
_entity_poly.pdbx_seq_one_letter_code
_entity_poly.pdbx_strand_id
1 'polypeptide(L)' 'MSSLHNEAILETIYEEVLEELEAKEQFRPLFTQEELEELATTIAKERFEDLQ' A
#
# COMPACT_ATOMS: atom_id res chain seq x y z
N MET A 1 6.51 -2.83 22.57
CA MET A 1 6.69 -2.86 21.81
C MET A 1 6.10 -3.17 20.64
N SER A 2 5.12 -2.79 20.38
CA SER A 2 4.43 -3.12 19.21
C SER A 2 4.68 -2.23 18.05
N SER A 3 5.35 -1.14 18.20
CA SER A 3 5.53 -0.22 17.08
C SER A 3 6.32 -0.83 15.93
N LEU A 4 7.40 -1.56 16.23
CA LEU A 4 8.16 -2.22 15.17
C LEU A 4 7.34 -3.29 14.49
N HIS A 5 6.56 -4.03 15.26
CA HIS A 5 5.70 -5.06 14.71
C HIS A 5 4.64 -4.46 13.79
N ASN A 6 4.03 -3.36 14.24
CA ASN A 6 3.01 -2.68 13.45
C ASN A 6 3.58 -2.12 12.16
N GLU A 7 4.80 -1.58 12.23
CA GLU A 7 5.43 -1.05 11.04
C GLU A 7 5.73 -2.15 10.03
N ALA A 8 6.16 -3.32 10.50
CA ALA A 8 6.42 -4.44 9.60
C ALA A 8 5.14 -4.90 8.91
N ILE A 9 4.04 -4.97 9.66
CA ILE A 9 2.77 -5.37 9.08
C ILE A 9 2.32 -4.35 8.03
N LEU A 10 2.40 -3.07 8.38
CA LEU A 10 1.98 -2.02 7.48
C LEU A 10 2.81 -2.03 6.21
N GLU A 11 4.10 -2.25 6.34
CA GLU A 11 4.98 -2.29 5.20
C GLU A 11 4.65 -3.46 4.28
N THR A 12 4.35 -4.62 4.86
CA THR A 12 3.94 -5.77 4.08
C THR A 12 2.66 -5.48 3.31
N ILE A 13 1.68 -4.87 3.97
CA ILE A 13 0.42 -4.52 3.33
C ILE A 13 0.68 -3.52 2.20
N TYR A 14 1.53 -2.54 2.46
CA TYR A 14 1.87 -1.54 1.46
C TYR A 14 2.47 -2.19 0.21
N GLU A 15 3.38 -3.12 0.41
CA GLU A 15 4.02 -3.78 -0.73
C GLU A 15 3.01 -4.59 -1.53
N GLU A 16 2.11 -5.27 -0.83
CA GLU A 16 1.08 -6.05 -1.53
C GLU A 16 0.15 -5.15 -2.33
N VAL A 17 -0.26 -4.05 -1.74
CA VAL A 17 -1.13 -3.10 -2.43
C VAL A 17 -0.43 -2.51 -3.64
N LEU A 18 0.82 -2.11 -3.46
CA LEU A 18 1.58 -1.50 -4.53
C LEU A 18 1.74 -2.47 -5.70
N GLU A 19 2.03 -3.73 -5.40
CA GLU A 19 2.14 -4.74 -6.44
C GLU A 19 0.84 -4.90 -7.20
N GLU A 20 -0.28 -4.90 -6.49
CA GLU A 20 -1.58 -5.02 -7.12
C GLU A 20 -1.85 -3.85 -8.06
N LEU A 21 -1.50 -2.64 -7.62
CA LEU A 21 -1.71 -1.46 -8.44
C LEU A 21 -0.81 -1.48 -9.68
N GLU A 22 0.43 -1.89 -9.49
CA GLU A 22 1.37 -1.93 -10.61
C GLU A 22 1.02 -3.03 -11.61
N ALA A 23 0.39 -4.09 -11.14
CA ALA A 23 0.01 -5.18 -12.02
C ALA A 23 -1.18 -4.82 -12.89
N LYS A 24 -1.96 -3.82 -12.50
CA LYS A 24 -3.13 -3.41 -13.28
C LYS A 24 -2.72 -2.38 -14.31
N GLU A 25 -2.73 -2.80 -15.56
CA GLU A 25 -2.31 -1.92 -16.65
C GLU A 25 -3.16 -0.67 -16.77
N GLN A 26 -4.40 -0.74 -16.34
CA GLN A 26 -5.30 0.41 -16.44
C GLN A 26 -4.85 1.57 -15.57
N PHE A 27 -4.05 1.31 -14.55
CA PHE A 27 -3.56 2.38 -13.70
C PHE A 27 -2.25 2.99 -14.20
N ARG A 28 -1.47 2.21 -14.94
CA ARG A 28 -0.16 2.67 -15.35
C ARG A 28 -0.16 3.91 -16.23
N PRO A 29 -1.00 3.99 -17.24
CA PRO A 29 -1.01 5.18 -18.07
C PRO A 29 -1.64 6.38 -17.38
N LEU A 30 -2.42 6.15 -16.32
CA LEU A 30 -3.14 7.23 -15.65
C LEU A 30 -2.37 7.82 -14.47
N PHE A 31 -1.49 7.04 -13.88
CA PHE A 31 -0.79 7.46 -12.67
C PHE A 31 0.71 7.30 -12.81
N THR A 32 1.44 8.25 -12.25
CA THR A 32 2.89 8.13 -12.16
C THR A 32 3.24 7.17 -11.03
N GLN A 33 4.52 6.79 -10.97
CA GLN A 33 4.98 5.91 -9.90
C GLN A 33 4.72 6.55 -8.53
N GLU A 34 4.97 7.86 -8.41
CA GLU A 34 4.72 8.55 -7.15
C GLU A 34 3.26 8.48 -6.76
N GLU A 35 2.37 8.66 -7.72
CA GLU A 35 0.94 8.60 -7.45
C GLU A 35 0.52 7.22 -7.02
N LEU A 36 1.09 6.19 -7.64
CA LEU A 36 0.78 4.82 -7.25
C LEU A 36 1.24 4.54 -5.82
N GLU A 37 2.41 5.07 -5.47
CA GLU A 37 2.92 4.89 -4.12
C GLU A 37 2.06 5.59 -3.09
N GLU A 38 1.55 6.77 -3.42
CA GLU A 38 0.65 7.49 -2.52
C GLU A 38 -0.66 6.74 -2.34
N LEU A 39 -1.21 6.21 -3.43
CA LEU A 39 -2.42 5.42 -3.34
C LEU A 39 -2.19 4.18 -2.50
N ALA A 40 -1.06 3.52 -2.72
CA ALA A 40 -0.73 2.32 -1.95
C ALA A 40 -0.63 2.64 -0.47
N THR A 41 -0.04 3.78 -0.13
CA THR A 41 0.07 4.18 1.27
C THR A 41 -1.30 4.36 1.90
N THR A 42 -2.20 5.06 1.20
CA THR A 42 -3.54 5.31 1.72
C THR A 42 -4.30 4.00 1.90
N ILE A 43 -4.26 3.14 0.90
CA ILE A 43 -4.98 1.87 0.96
C ILE A 43 -4.40 0.97 2.04
N ALA A 44 -3.07 0.95 2.15
CA ALA A 44 -2.42 0.14 3.16
C ALA A 44 -2.82 0.57 4.56
N LYS A 45 -2.89 1.88 4.80
CA LYS A 45 -3.31 2.38 6.10
C LYS A 45 -4.73 1.97 6.42
N GLU A 46 -5.62 2.03 5.44
CA GLU A 46 -7.00 1.65 5.64
C GLU A 46 -7.12 0.16 5.96
N ARG A 47 -6.37 -0.67 5.24
CA ARG A 47 -6.38 -2.10 5.51
C ARG A 47 -5.82 -2.40 6.89
N PHE A 48 -4.77 -1.68 7.27
CA PHE A 48 -4.16 -1.89 8.57
C PHE A 48 -5.14 -1.55 9.69
N GLU A 49 -5.87 -0.46 9.53
CA GLU A 49 -6.86 -0.06 10.51
C GLU A 49 -7.97 -1.09 10.64
N ASP A 50 -8.34 -1.71 9.55
CA ASP A 50 -9.38 -2.74 9.57
C ASP A 50 -8.94 -3.99 10.34
N LEU A 51 -7.65 -4.21 10.46
CA LEU A 51 -7.14 -5.35 11.19
C LEU A 51 -7.16 -5.14 12.71
N GLN A 52 -7.38 -3.92 13.15
CA GLN A 52 -7.38 -3.62 14.58
C GLN A 52 -8.80 -3.70 15.20
#